data_541047a490529d248171524f5b19fafe
#
_entry.id   541047a490529d248171524f5b19fafe
#
_cell.length_a   1.000
_cell.length_b   1.000
_cell.length_c   1.000
_cell.angle_alpha   90.00
_cell.angle_beta   90.00
_cell.angle_gamma   90.00
#
_symmetry.space_group_name_H-M   'P 1'
#
loop_
_entity.id
_entity.type
_entity.pdbx_description
1 polymer ?
#
loop_
_entity_poly.entity_id
_entity_poly.type
_entity_poly.pdbx_seq_one_letter_code
_entity_poly.pdbx_strand_id
1 'polypeptide(L)'
;MIPTADRVLIFDTTLRDGEQAPGCSMTQPEKLRVARALADLGVDVIEAGFPAASRGDWESVNAVAREVQGPVIAGLARCMREDIELAARALHDAPRHRLHLFLATSAIHRQYKLHMAQEEILRLAVEGVSIAREYCDDVEFSPEDASRTELDFLAQVVEAVVAAGATTVNIPDTVGYTVPDEFGELFRYLRQHVRGIDKVTLSVHCHDDLGMAVANSLTAVVAGARQIECTINGIGERAGNCSLEEVVMALATRAAFFNLKTNVNTSRLYPTSRLVSSITGMPIPRNKAVIGENAFAHEAGIHQHGMLQNRTTYEIMKPEDVGLTRSSLVLGKHSGRHAFRERVKELGFELDDQELNRVFEEFKALADRKKELFDGDIEAIVLRAGSAAAGPWSLEHLDVEAHSGAGAQATVRLRHTDGRVAERQAPGDGPVDAAYKAIVLATGVSLTVRKFEVHAVTIGEDAQGEAILYVDNNGRSYRGSSISTNIIEAAGRALLEVINRIELSQKTGRQAGSTREPSAQLAQSTI
;
A
#
# COMPACT_ATOMS: atom_id res chain seq x y z
N MET A 1 25.95 4.19 18.43
CA MET A 1 26.39 2.77 18.49
C MET A 1 26.82 2.38 17.09
N ILE A 2 28.06 1.97 16.89
CA ILE A 2 28.50 1.45 15.57
C ILE A 2 27.68 0.18 15.33
N PRO A 3 26.99 0.02 14.17
CA PRO A 3 26.22 -1.19 13.90
C PRO A 3 27.12 -2.41 13.97
N THR A 4 26.63 -3.49 14.55
CA THR A 4 27.29 -4.79 14.44
C THR A 4 27.38 -5.14 12.95
N ALA A 5 28.48 -5.78 12.52
CA ALA A 5 28.80 -6.01 11.10
C ALA A 5 27.74 -6.81 10.30
N ASP A 6 26.75 -7.37 10.98
CA ASP A 6 25.68 -8.22 10.46
C ASP A 6 24.30 -7.54 10.37
N ARG A 7 24.22 -6.21 10.59
CA ARG A 7 22.94 -5.47 10.63
C ARG A 7 22.94 -4.27 9.68
N VAL A 8 21.78 -4.04 9.04
CA VAL A 8 21.45 -2.83 8.28
C VAL A 8 20.39 -2.05 9.05
N LEU A 9 20.66 -0.77 9.31
CA LEU A 9 19.73 0.17 9.92
C LEU A 9 18.71 0.63 8.87
N ILE A 10 17.45 0.70 9.25
CA ILE A 10 16.38 1.25 8.44
C ILE A 10 16.06 2.67 8.96
N PHE A 11 16.35 3.64 8.11
CA PHE A 11 16.04 5.04 8.30
C PHE A 11 14.79 5.37 7.48
N ASP A 12 13.67 5.61 8.15
CA ASP A 12 12.42 5.96 7.47
C ASP A 12 12.28 7.47 7.34
N THR A 13 12.14 7.95 6.11
CA THR A 13 11.92 9.37 5.79
C THR A 13 10.51 9.64 5.22
N THR A 14 9.54 8.78 5.51
CA THR A 14 8.13 8.96 5.08
C THR A 14 7.56 10.30 5.53
N LEU A 15 7.90 10.76 6.75
CA LEU A 15 7.39 11.99 7.35
C LEU A 15 8.15 13.26 6.92
N ARG A 16 9.22 13.12 6.13
CA ARG A 16 9.98 14.25 5.57
C ARG A 16 9.99 14.20 4.05
N ASP A 17 10.77 13.31 3.41
CA ASP A 17 10.88 13.19 1.94
C ASP A 17 9.59 12.60 1.34
N GLY A 18 9.03 11.60 1.99
CA GLY A 18 7.76 10.99 1.59
C GLY A 18 6.61 12.00 1.53
N GLU A 19 6.52 12.89 2.52
CA GLU A 19 5.51 13.95 2.58
C GLU A 19 5.69 15.02 1.50
N GLN A 20 6.90 15.18 0.95
CA GLN A 20 7.18 16.12 -0.12
C GLN A 20 6.58 15.70 -1.48
N ALA A 21 6.10 14.45 -1.60
CA ALA A 21 5.31 14.05 -2.75
C ALA A 21 4.05 14.93 -2.89
N PRO A 22 3.74 15.45 -4.10
CA PRO A 22 2.56 16.26 -4.31
C PRO A 22 1.27 15.56 -3.84
N GLY A 23 0.55 16.19 -2.91
CA GLY A 23 -0.69 15.65 -2.33
C GLY A 23 -0.51 14.76 -1.09
N CYS A 24 0.72 14.50 -0.64
CA CYS A 24 0.99 13.63 0.52
C CYS A 24 1.20 14.39 1.84
N SER A 25 0.97 15.70 1.88
CA SER A 25 1.11 16.49 3.11
C SER A 25 0.23 15.97 4.22
N MET A 26 0.79 15.88 5.42
CA MET A 26 0.14 15.32 6.60
C MET A 26 -0.03 16.39 7.70
N THR A 27 -1.15 16.34 8.41
CA THR A 27 -1.35 17.11 9.63
C THR A 27 -0.53 16.51 10.79
N GLN A 28 -0.28 17.31 11.84
CA GLN A 28 0.46 16.84 13.03
C GLN A 28 -0.14 15.56 13.65
N PRO A 29 -1.47 15.40 13.84
CA PRO A 29 -2.04 14.14 14.34
C PRO A 29 -1.79 12.94 13.41
N GLU A 30 -1.82 13.16 12.09
CA GLU A 30 -1.52 12.12 11.11
C GLU A 30 -0.04 11.71 11.14
N LYS A 31 0.88 12.68 11.21
CA LYS A 31 2.32 12.41 11.41
C LYS A 31 2.57 11.59 12.67
N LEU A 32 1.92 11.91 13.78
CA LEU A 32 2.04 11.13 15.02
C LEU A 32 1.52 9.68 14.86
N ARG A 33 0.41 9.48 14.15
CA ARG A 33 -0.11 8.14 13.87
C ARG A 33 0.87 7.32 13.04
N VAL A 34 1.43 7.91 11.98
CA VAL A 34 2.44 7.25 11.13
C VAL A 34 3.72 6.99 11.93
N ALA A 35 4.23 7.96 12.71
CA ALA A 35 5.42 7.79 13.52
C ALA A 35 5.30 6.64 14.55
N ARG A 36 4.14 6.50 15.19
CA ARG A 36 3.87 5.36 16.10
C ARG A 36 3.84 4.03 15.35
N ALA A 37 3.23 3.99 14.16
CA ALA A 37 3.22 2.78 13.34
C ALA A 37 4.63 2.39 12.86
N LEU A 38 5.48 3.37 12.52
CA LEU A 38 6.89 3.16 12.19
C LEU A 38 7.71 2.64 13.39
N ALA A 39 7.44 3.16 14.58
CA ALA A 39 8.06 2.65 15.81
C ALA A 39 7.63 1.20 16.10
N ASP A 40 6.33 0.88 15.95
CA ASP A 40 5.81 -0.49 16.08
C ASP A 40 6.31 -1.44 14.98
N LEU A 41 6.59 -0.90 13.79
CA LEU A 41 7.23 -1.62 12.69
C LEU A 41 8.69 -1.96 13.02
N GLY A 42 9.34 -1.18 13.91
CA GLY A 42 10.70 -1.42 14.36
C GLY A 42 11.77 -0.81 13.48
N VAL A 43 11.49 0.31 12.80
CA VAL A 43 12.53 1.10 12.12
C VAL A 43 13.53 1.65 13.13
N ASP A 44 14.78 1.84 12.71
CA ASP A 44 15.86 2.29 13.59
C ASP A 44 15.87 3.80 13.79
N VAL A 45 15.52 4.54 12.73
CA VAL A 45 15.47 6.00 12.70
C VAL A 45 14.19 6.45 12.01
N ILE A 46 13.54 7.48 12.54
CA ILE A 46 12.42 8.19 11.92
C ILE A 46 12.84 9.63 11.67
N GLU A 47 12.90 10.05 10.42
CA GLU A 47 13.08 11.45 10.07
C GLU A 47 11.72 12.15 10.13
N ALA A 48 11.52 12.92 11.20
CA ALA A 48 10.19 13.45 11.55
C ALA A 48 9.78 14.69 10.74
N GLY A 49 10.73 15.34 10.06
CA GLY A 49 10.47 16.52 9.24
C GLY A 49 11.67 17.46 9.11
N PHE A 50 11.38 18.68 8.64
CA PHE A 50 12.36 19.77 8.46
C PHE A 50 11.94 20.99 9.30
N PRO A 51 12.39 21.10 10.56
CA PRO A 51 11.94 22.14 11.50
C PRO A 51 12.06 23.58 11.02
N ALA A 52 13.05 23.86 10.16
CA ALA A 52 13.24 25.20 9.59
C ALA A 52 12.32 25.53 8.40
N ALA A 53 11.57 24.56 7.87
CA ALA A 53 10.67 24.77 6.74
C ALA A 53 9.46 25.62 7.13
N SER A 54 8.87 25.35 8.30
CA SER A 54 7.69 26.07 8.81
C SER A 54 7.52 25.87 10.32
N ARG A 55 6.70 26.74 10.92
CA ARG A 55 6.30 26.57 12.32
C ARG A 55 5.55 25.25 12.56
N GLY A 56 4.68 24.86 11.62
CA GLY A 56 3.92 23.59 11.69
C GLY A 56 4.83 22.37 11.64
N ASP A 57 5.90 22.40 10.80
CA ASP A 57 6.90 21.35 10.78
C ASP A 57 7.68 21.26 12.08
N TRP A 58 8.09 22.41 12.64
CA TRP A 58 8.74 22.43 13.94
C TRP A 58 7.86 21.80 15.03
N GLU A 59 6.59 22.22 15.10
CA GLU A 59 5.61 21.70 16.08
C GLU A 59 5.39 20.18 15.89
N SER A 60 5.35 19.71 14.64
CA SER A 60 5.19 18.28 14.32
C SER A 60 6.41 17.46 14.72
N VAL A 61 7.62 17.92 14.39
CA VAL A 61 8.87 17.25 14.81
C VAL A 61 8.98 17.20 16.33
N ASN A 62 8.68 18.30 17.03
CA ASN A 62 8.69 18.33 18.50
C ASN A 62 7.65 17.39 19.12
N ALA A 63 6.45 17.28 18.53
CA ALA A 63 5.45 16.33 18.98
C ALA A 63 5.90 14.87 18.82
N VAL A 64 6.49 14.52 17.68
CA VAL A 64 7.06 13.19 17.45
C VAL A 64 8.21 12.91 18.42
N ALA A 65 9.11 13.87 18.63
CA ALA A 65 10.23 13.75 19.57
C ALA A 65 9.79 13.45 21.01
N ARG A 66 8.69 14.05 21.45
CA ARG A 66 8.15 13.85 22.81
C ARG A 66 7.37 12.56 22.99
N GLU A 67 6.63 12.15 21.97
CA GLU A 67 5.61 11.10 22.10
C GLU A 67 6.02 9.73 21.57
N VAL A 68 7.01 9.66 20.66
CA VAL A 68 7.43 8.41 20.04
C VAL A 68 8.67 7.86 20.73
N GLN A 69 8.59 6.61 21.19
CA GLN A 69 9.65 5.91 21.88
C GLN A 69 10.18 4.75 21.03
N GLY A 70 11.45 4.41 21.19
CA GLY A 70 12.08 3.27 20.52
C GLY A 70 13.08 3.68 19.43
N PRO A 71 12.67 4.22 18.29
CA PRO A 71 13.61 4.66 17.25
C PRO A 71 14.39 5.93 17.66
N VAL A 72 15.45 6.23 16.93
CA VAL A 72 16.09 7.55 16.94
C VAL A 72 15.19 8.49 16.16
N ILE A 73 14.92 9.69 16.69
CA ILE A 73 14.15 10.72 15.97
C ILE A 73 15.15 11.66 15.31
N ALA A 74 15.09 11.76 14.00
CA ALA A 74 15.93 12.66 13.21
C ALA A 74 15.16 13.88 12.72
N GLY A 75 15.86 14.99 12.58
CA GLY A 75 15.35 16.21 11.96
C GLY A 75 16.36 16.77 10.97
N LEU A 76 15.84 17.17 9.79
CA LEU A 76 16.64 17.71 8.72
C LEU A 76 17.00 19.17 9.00
N ALA A 77 18.24 19.57 8.65
CA ALA A 77 18.70 20.95 8.73
C ALA A 77 19.70 21.27 7.60
N ARG A 78 19.65 22.48 7.07
CA ARG A 78 20.74 22.98 6.23
C ARG A 78 21.98 23.23 7.09
N CYS A 79 23.16 23.26 6.47
CA CYS A 79 24.42 23.65 7.16
C CYS A 79 24.45 25.15 7.48
N MET A 80 23.46 25.61 8.26
CA MET A 80 23.29 26.98 8.75
C MET A 80 22.98 26.93 10.24
N ARG A 81 23.63 27.78 11.03
CA ARG A 81 23.50 27.78 12.50
C ARG A 81 22.03 27.84 12.95
N GLU A 82 21.26 28.73 12.35
CA GLU A 82 19.86 28.95 12.71
C GLU A 82 18.99 27.71 12.48
N ASP A 83 19.19 27.00 11.36
CA ASP A 83 18.46 25.78 11.04
C ASP A 83 18.83 24.64 12.01
N ILE A 84 20.13 24.50 12.29
CA ILE A 84 20.66 23.47 13.21
C ILE A 84 20.12 23.68 14.62
N GLU A 85 20.11 24.94 15.11
CA GLU A 85 19.56 25.28 16.42
C GLU A 85 18.05 25.05 16.50
N LEU A 86 17.30 25.35 15.41
CA LEU A 86 15.87 25.05 15.34
C LEU A 86 15.60 23.55 15.40
N ALA A 87 16.36 22.75 14.65
CA ALA A 87 16.23 21.31 14.66
C ALA A 87 16.62 20.71 16.02
N ALA A 88 17.72 21.16 16.62
CA ALA A 88 18.15 20.73 17.95
C ALA A 88 17.08 21.01 19.01
N ARG A 89 16.46 22.20 19.00
CA ARG A 89 15.36 22.53 19.91
C ARG A 89 14.12 21.68 19.69
N ALA A 90 13.76 21.39 18.44
CA ALA A 90 12.61 20.55 18.13
C ALA A 90 12.79 19.11 18.62
N LEU A 91 14.02 18.61 18.60
CA LEU A 91 14.38 17.23 18.98
C LEU A 91 14.78 17.05 20.45
N HIS A 92 14.91 18.14 21.23
CA HIS A 92 15.45 18.15 22.59
C HIS A 92 14.80 17.11 23.51
N ASP A 93 13.50 16.91 23.39
CA ASP A 93 12.73 16.02 24.28
C ASP A 93 12.77 14.54 23.86
N ALA A 94 13.38 14.22 22.72
CA ALA A 94 13.54 12.84 22.29
C ALA A 94 14.62 12.12 23.11
N PRO A 95 14.37 10.90 23.63
CA PRO A 95 15.38 10.11 24.36
C PRO A 95 16.64 9.82 23.56
N ARG A 96 16.50 9.68 22.27
CA ARG A 96 17.58 9.54 21.29
C ARG A 96 17.23 10.37 20.07
N HIS A 97 18.08 11.27 19.68
CA HIS A 97 17.86 12.11 18.52
C HIS A 97 19.10 12.21 17.64
N ARG A 98 18.88 12.60 16.38
CA ARG A 98 19.90 12.81 15.36
C ARG A 98 19.66 14.12 14.64
N LEU A 99 20.70 14.89 14.44
CA LEU A 99 20.69 16.01 13.51
C LEU A 99 21.15 15.52 12.13
N HIS A 100 20.28 15.64 11.14
CA HIS A 100 20.57 15.29 9.76
C HIS A 100 20.85 16.55 8.97
N LEU A 101 22.09 16.72 8.54
CA LEU A 101 22.55 17.89 7.77
C LEU A 101 22.69 17.56 6.30
N PHE A 102 22.39 18.53 5.44
CA PHE A 102 22.64 18.38 4.01
C PHE A 102 23.25 19.65 3.40
N LEU A 103 24.07 19.43 2.39
CA LEU A 103 24.63 20.49 1.55
C LEU A 103 24.95 19.91 0.17
N ALA A 104 24.50 20.59 -0.89
CA ALA A 104 24.73 20.11 -2.25
C ALA A 104 26.20 20.24 -2.67
N THR A 105 26.73 19.19 -3.29
CA THR A 105 28.16 19.09 -3.64
C THR A 105 28.43 19.00 -5.13
N SER A 106 27.46 18.62 -5.97
CA SER A 106 27.67 18.45 -7.40
C SER A 106 27.96 19.77 -8.13
N ALA A 107 28.71 19.70 -9.24
CA ALA A 107 29.05 20.85 -10.06
C ALA A 107 27.83 21.66 -10.51
N ILE A 108 26.74 20.96 -10.89
CA ILE A 108 25.50 21.60 -11.33
C ILE A 108 24.84 22.39 -10.19
N HIS A 109 24.79 21.83 -8.97
CA HIS A 109 24.23 22.54 -7.83
C HIS A 109 25.12 23.69 -7.34
N ARG A 110 26.43 23.49 -7.34
CA ARG A 110 27.37 24.57 -6.99
C ARG A 110 27.23 25.76 -7.94
N GLN A 111 27.06 25.48 -9.25
CA GLN A 111 26.99 26.53 -10.28
C GLN A 111 25.62 27.24 -10.29
N TYR A 112 24.50 26.51 -10.25
CA TYR A 112 23.18 27.08 -10.54
C TYR A 112 22.27 27.27 -9.31
N LYS A 113 22.51 26.54 -8.21
CA LYS A 113 21.70 26.61 -6.99
C LYS A 113 22.39 27.41 -5.90
N LEU A 114 23.66 27.13 -5.64
CA LEU A 114 24.39 27.70 -4.50
C LEU A 114 25.30 28.88 -4.89
N HIS A 115 25.78 28.91 -6.13
CA HIS A 115 26.77 29.88 -6.61
C HIS A 115 28.04 29.89 -5.75
N MET A 116 28.56 28.70 -5.41
CA MET A 116 29.69 28.50 -4.49
C MET A 116 30.80 27.67 -5.13
N ALA A 117 32.05 27.97 -4.79
CA ALA A 117 33.22 27.17 -5.14
C ALA A 117 33.31 25.91 -4.22
N GLN A 118 34.15 24.95 -4.63
CA GLN A 118 34.36 23.71 -3.86
C GLN A 118 34.89 23.99 -2.44
N GLU A 119 35.79 24.93 -2.29
CA GLU A 119 36.40 25.33 -1.02
C GLU A 119 35.36 25.86 -0.04
N GLU A 120 34.38 26.63 -0.54
CA GLU A 120 33.30 27.18 0.28
C GLU A 120 32.33 26.10 0.71
N ILE A 121 31.96 25.15 -0.17
CA ILE A 121 31.14 23.97 0.17
C ILE A 121 31.83 23.15 1.26
N LEU A 122 33.11 22.87 1.11
CA LEU A 122 33.90 22.12 2.08
C LEU A 122 33.91 22.82 3.45
N ARG A 123 34.15 24.15 3.47
CA ARG A 123 34.14 24.96 4.67
C ARG A 123 32.78 24.90 5.40
N LEU A 124 31.69 25.09 4.67
CA LEU A 124 30.32 25.06 5.22
C LEU A 124 29.92 23.69 5.70
N ALA A 125 30.32 22.62 5.03
CA ALA A 125 30.06 21.26 5.46
C ALA A 125 30.72 20.97 6.82
N VAL A 126 32.01 21.32 6.96
CA VAL A 126 32.77 21.17 8.22
C VAL A 126 32.18 22.02 9.33
N GLU A 127 31.86 23.29 9.05
CA GLU A 127 31.25 24.21 10.01
C GLU A 127 29.88 23.70 10.48
N GLY A 128 29.02 23.28 9.54
CA GLY A 128 27.70 22.73 9.87
C GLY A 128 27.78 21.52 10.80
N VAL A 129 28.62 20.52 10.47
CA VAL A 129 28.84 19.36 11.33
C VAL A 129 29.41 19.76 12.69
N SER A 130 30.36 20.68 12.73
CA SER A 130 30.95 21.16 13.99
C SER A 130 29.91 21.83 14.89
N ILE A 131 29.02 22.66 14.32
CA ILE A 131 27.90 23.29 15.04
C ILE A 131 26.92 22.24 15.54
N ALA A 132 26.53 21.26 14.70
CA ALA A 132 25.60 20.21 15.10
C ALA A 132 26.15 19.39 16.27
N ARG A 133 27.47 19.15 16.31
CA ARG A 133 28.15 18.46 17.40
C ARG A 133 28.10 19.22 18.76
N GLU A 134 27.83 20.52 18.74
CA GLU A 134 27.58 21.28 19.98
C GLU A 134 26.26 20.86 20.65
N TYR A 135 25.29 20.34 19.88
CA TYR A 135 23.93 20.01 20.32
C TYR A 135 23.62 18.50 20.38
N CYS A 136 24.30 17.68 19.58
CA CYS A 136 23.98 16.28 19.41
C CYS A 136 25.22 15.42 19.18
N ASP A 137 25.25 14.23 19.84
CA ASP A 137 26.30 13.25 19.63
C ASP A 137 26.11 12.37 18.39
N ASP A 138 24.91 12.36 17.81
CA ASP A 138 24.57 11.60 16.60
C ASP A 138 24.26 12.57 15.46
N VAL A 139 25.20 12.76 14.56
CA VAL A 139 25.12 13.70 13.44
C VAL A 139 25.27 12.94 12.13
N GLU A 140 24.26 13.04 11.27
CA GLU A 140 24.28 12.55 9.89
C GLU A 140 24.52 13.69 8.92
N PHE A 141 25.34 13.44 7.90
CA PHE A 141 25.60 14.41 6.83
C PHE A 141 25.34 13.79 5.46
N SER A 142 24.57 14.51 4.64
CA SER A 142 24.26 14.17 3.24
C SER A 142 24.91 15.17 2.29
N PRO A 143 25.91 14.78 1.50
CA PRO A 143 26.35 15.55 0.34
C PRO A 143 25.30 15.44 -0.76
N GLU A 144 24.33 16.37 -0.77
CA GLU A 144 23.21 16.35 -1.74
C GLU A 144 23.74 16.25 -3.17
N ASP A 145 23.13 15.38 -3.97
CA ASP A 145 23.52 15.07 -5.34
C ASP A 145 24.93 14.42 -5.44
N ALA A 146 25.22 13.54 -4.49
CA ALA A 146 26.51 12.83 -4.41
C ALA A 146 26.81 12.02 -5.67
N SER A 147 25.79 11.41 -6.26
CA SER A 147 25.91 10.57 -7.45
C SER A 147 26.42 11.35 -8.68
N ARG A 148 26.24 12.68 -8.74
CA ARG A 148 26.74 13.57 -9.81
C ARG A 148 27.89 14.48 -9.36
N THR A 149 28.41 14.26 -8.15
CA THR A 149 29.59 14.96 -7.63
C THR A 149 30.86 14.29 -8.14
N GLU A 150 31.88 15.07 -8.45
CA GLU A 150 33.19 14.55 -8.82
C GLU A 150 33.76 13.69 -7.70
N LEU A 151 34.19 12.45 -8.00
CA LEU A 151 34.57 11.44 -7.01
C LEU A 151 35.63 11.93 -6.02
N ASP A 152 36.67 12.60 -6.51
CA ASP A 152 37.73 13.13 -5.66
C ASP A 152 37.22 14.22 -4.72
N PHE A 153 36.33 15.08 -5.17
CA PHE A 153 35.73 16.13 -4.35
C PHE A 153 34.76 15.53 -3.33
N LEU A 154 33.94 14.56 -3.75
CA LEU A 154 33.07 13.85 -2.83
C LEU A 154 33.86 13.17 -1.70
N ALA A 155 34.95 12.50 -2.03
CA ALA A 155 35.84 11.89 -1.05
C ALA A 155 36.43 12.92 -0.07
N GLN A 156 36.85 14.10 -0.57
CA GLN A 156 37.34 15.20 0.27
C GLN A 156 36.27 15.70 1.24
N VAL A 157 35.02 15.92 0.76
CA VAL A 157 33.91 16.37 1.59
C VAL A 157 33.60 15.32 2.66
N VAL A 158 33.49 14.02 2.29
CA VAL A 158 33.20 12.94 3.22
C VAL A 158 34.31 12.82 4.28
N GLU A 159 35.60 12.87 3.89
CA GLU A 159 36.71 12.82 4.83
C GLU A 159 36.67 13.99 5.83
N ALA A 160 36.35 15.19 5.34
CA ALA A 160 36.33 16.39 6.16
C ALA A 160 35.17 16.37 7.17
N VAL A 161 33.95 15.92 6.78
CA VAL A 161 32.81 15.83 7.70
C VAL A 161 32.98 14.71 8.71
N VAL A 162 33.63 13.58 8.35
CA VAL A 162 34.01 12.53 9.28
C VAL A 162 34.99 13.07 10.31
N ALA A 163 36.01 13.83 9.88
CA ALA A 163 36.97 14.47 10.78
C ALA A 163 36.31 15.53 11.70
N ALA A 164 35.28 16.23 11.21
CA ALA A 164 34.50 17.18 11.98
C ALA A 164 33.54 16.53 13.01
N GLY A 165 33.33 15.21 12.92
CA GLY A 165 32.58 14.44 13.91
C GLY A 165 31.22 13.90 13.45
N ALA A 166 30.95 13.85 12.15
CA ALA A 166 29.79 13.11 11.64
C ALA A 166 29.87 11.63 12.05
N THR A 167 28.75 11.08 12.51
CA THR A 167 28.63 9.68 12.92
C THR A 167 28.07 8.79 11.81
N THR A 168 27.31 9.41 10.91
CA THR A 168 26.75 8.79 9.71
C THR A 168 27.01 9.70 8.50
N VAL A 169 27.36 9.10 7.37
CA VAL A 169 27.47 9.81 6.09
C VAL A 169 26.56 9.11 5.10
N ASN A 170 25.54 9.83 4.65
CA ASN A 170 24.58 9.35 3.69
C ASN A 170 24.99 9.76 2.27
N ILE A 171 24.89 8.87 1.32
CA ILE A 171 25.29 9.07 -0.08
C ILE A 171 24.03 9.04 -0.96
N PRO A 172 23.48 10.20 -1.34
CA PRO A 172 22.22 10.26 -2.08
C PRO A 172 22.41 10.20 -3.60
N ASP A 173 21.60 9.35 -4.24
CA ASP A 173 21.21 9.47 -5.63
C ASP A 173 19.96 10.35 -5.75
N THR A 174 20.18 11.66 -5.63
CA THR A 174 19.12 12.66 -5.45
C THR A 174 18.16 12.76 -6.63
N VAL A 175 18.61 12.41 -7.84
CA VAL A 175 17.79 12.48 -9.06
C VAL A 175 17.47 11.09 -9.64
N GLY A 176 17.81 10.02 -8.93
CA GLY A 176 17.44 8.65 -9.28
C GLY A 176 17.94 8.21 -10.65
N TYR A 177 19.17 8.59 -11.04
CA TYR A 177 19.66 8.36 -12.40
C TYR A 177 20.78 7.31 -12.49
N THR A 178 21.35 6.89 -11.36
CA THR A 178 22.42 5.88 -11.36
C THR A 178 21.88 4.47 -11.63
N VAL A 179 22.78 3.62 -12.12
CA VAL A 179 22.55 2.18 -12.23
C VAL A 179 23.34 1.44 -11.16
N PRO A 180 22.94 0.19 -10.80
CA PRO A 180 23.50 -0.50 -9.64
C PRO A 180 25.04 -0.62 -9.64
N ASP A 181 25.65 -0.99 -10.74
CA ASP A 181 27.11 -1.17 -10.80
C ASP A 181 27.85 0.16 -10.58
N GLU A 182 27.41 1.22 -11.25
CA GLU A 182 27.96 2.58 -11.09
C GLU A 182 27.84 3.06 -9.63
N PHE A 183 26.68 2.87 -9.03
CA PHE A 183 26.42 3.30 -7.67
C PHE A 183 27.23 2.48 -6.65
N GLY A 184 27.35 1.17 -6.87
CA GLY A 184 28.21 0.31 -6.07
C GLY A 184 29.69 0.70 -6.12
N GLU A 185 30.19 1.11 -7.31
CA GLU A 185 31.59 1.57 -7.45
C GLU A 185 31.83 2.85 -6.66
N LEU A 186 30.87 3.78 -6.61
CA LEU A 186 30.98 4.99 -5.79
C LEU A 186 31.20 4.65 -4.30
N PHE A 187 30.45 3.69 -3.74
CA PHE A 187 30.66 3.24 -2.34
C PHE A 187 32.01 2.57 -2.14
N ARG A 188 32.45 1.72 -3.09
CA ARG A 188 33.76 1.09 -3.04
C ARG A 188 34.89 2.13 -3.10
N TYR A 189 34.73 3.13 -3.97
CA TYR A 189 35.67 4.24 -4.09
C TYR A 189 35.82 5.00 -2.77
N LEU A 190 34.71 5.42 -2.14
CA LEU A 190 34.74 6.12 -0.85
C LEU A 190 35.41 5.30 0.24
N ARG A 191 35.12 4.01 0.33
CA ARG A 191 35.73 3.11 1.30
C ARG A 191 37.24 2.95 1.12
N GLN A 192 37.73 3.09 -0.10
CA GLN A 192 39.17 2.97 -0.40
C GLN A 192 39.94 4.28 -0.19
N HIS A 193 39.30 5.42 -0.41
CA HIS A 193 40.00 6.72 -0.49
C HIS A 193 39.74 7.65 0.69
N VAL A 194 38.67 7.42 1.47
CA VAL A 194 38.33 8.28 2.61
C VAL A 194 38.95 7.75 3.90
N ARG A 195 39.79 8.53 4.55
CA ARG A 195 40.35 8.20 5.86
C ARG A 195 39.29 8.29 6.95
N GLY A 196 39.23 7.26 7.78
CA GLY A 196 38.28 7.21 8.90
C GLY A 196 36.88 6.75 8.53
N ILE A 197 36.62 6.34 7.30
CA ILE A 197 35.32 5.86 6.82
C ILE A 197 34.77 4.68 7.64
N ASP A 198 35.67 3.84 8.17
CA ASP A 198 35.29 2.68 9.01
C ASP A 198 34.80 3.08 10.41
N LYS A 199 34.94 4.36 10.80
CA LYS A 199 34.49 4.89 12.10
C LYS A 199 33.05 5.41 12.06
N VAL A 200 32.47 5.51 10.88
CA VAL A 200 31.13 6.04 10.65
C VAL A 200 30.21 5.02 9.99
N THR A 201 28.92 5.21 10.11
CA THR A 201 27.94 4.46 9.33
C THR A 201 27.84 5.07 7.93
N LEU A 202 28.10 4.27 6.88
CA LEU A 202 27.73 4.65 5.53
C LEU A 202 26.21 4.37 5.33
N SER A 203 25.50 5.40 4.90
CA SER A 203 24.10 5.37 4.56
C SER A 203 23.89 5.54 3.05
N VAL A 204 22.77 5.09 2.57
CA VAL A 204 22.35 5.22 1.17
C VAL A 204 20.94 5.79 1.09
N HIS A 205 20.73 6.73 0.18
CA HIS A 205 19.44 7.30 -0.17
C HIS A 205 19.28 7.28 -1.69
N CYS A 206 18.15 6.76 -2.20
CA CYS A 206 17.91 6.70 -3.64
C CYS A 206 16.50 7.12 -3.99
N HIS A 207 16.37 8.04 -4.98
CA HIS A 207 15.13 8.28 -5.69
C HIS A 207 14.93 7.27 -6.81
N ASP A 208 13.67 7.11 -7.27
CA ASP A 208 13.25 6.01 -8.12
C ASP A 208 12.91 6.42 -9.56
N ASP A 209 13.50 7.51 -10.05
CA ASP A 209 13.18 8.09 -11.36
C ASP A 209 13.40 7.12 -12.53
N LEU A 210 14.36 6.22 -12.41
CA LEU A 210 14.60 5.13 -13.38
C LEU A 210 14.12 3.76 -12.89
N GLY A 211 13.40 3.68 -11.76
CA GLY A 211 12.95 2.41 -11.18
C GLY A 211 14.10 1.59 -10.59
N MET A 212 15.19 2.21 -10.14
CA MET A 212 16.41 1.55 -9.67
C MET A 212 16.68 1.74 -8.17
N ALA A 213 15.84 2.50 -7.45
CA ALA A 213 16.11 2.89 -6.08
C ALA A 213 16.38 1.70 -5.14
N VAL A 214 15.57 0.65 -5.21
CA VAL A 214 15.76 -0.58 -4.42
C VAL A 214 17.03 -1.31 -4.83
N ALA A 215 17.27 -1.45 -6.13
CA ALA A 215 18.45 -2.15 -6.64
C ALA A 215 19.75 -1.41 -6.27
N ASN A 216 19.77 -0.09 -6.41
CA ASN A 216 20.90 0.76 -6.02
C ASN A 216 21.17 0.67 -4.52
N SER A 217 20.13 0.77 -3.69
CA SER A 217 20.25 0.66 -2.23
C SER A 217 20.82 -0.69 -1.78
N LEU A 218 20.35 -1.80 -2.36
CA LEU A 218 20.87 -3.12 -2.07
C LEU A 218 22.31 -3.30 -2.56
N THR A 219 22.66 -2.70 -3.71
CA THR A 219 24.05 -2.72 -4.22
C THR A 219 24.99 -1.91 -3.32
N ALA A 220 24.56 -0.75 -2.81
CA ALA A 220 25.30 0.01 -1.82
C ALA A 220 25.53 -0.79 -0.52
N VAL A 221 24.53 -1.56 -0.07
CA VAL A 221 24.67 -2.45 1.09
C VAL A 221 25.74 -3.53 0.83
N VAL A 222 25.74 -4.15 -0.35
CA VAL A 222 26.78 -5.11 -0.75
C VAL A 222 28.15 -4.44 -0.79
N ALA A 223 28.22 -3.18 -1.22
CA ALA A 223 29.44 -2.37 -1.26
C ALA A 223 29.87 -1.79 0.11
N GLY A 224 29.07 -2.01 1.17
CA GLY A 224 29.46 -1.69 2.55
C GLY A 224 28.60 -0.67 3.28
N ALA A 225 27.51 -0.15 2.68
CA ALA A 225 26.52 0.64 3.42
C ALA A 225 25.86 -0.20 4.53
N ARG A 226 25.53 0.45 5.64
CA ARG A 226 24.88 -0.18 6.80
C ARG A 226 23.67 0.59 7.32
N GLN A 227 23.23 1.59 6.58
CA GLN A 227 21.96 2.26 6.74
C GLN A 227 21.32 2.45 5.36
N ILE A 228 19.99 2.29 5.26
CA ILE A 228 19.19 2.59 4.08
C ILE A 228 18.14 3.62 4.47
N GLU A 229 18.15 4.78 3.80
CA GLU A 229 17.03 5.71 3.83
C GLU A 229 15.97 5.25 2.83
N CYS A 230 14.74 5.16 3.28
CA CYS A 230 13.63 4.66 2.48
C CYS A 230 12.30 5.22 2.99
N THR A 231 11.23 4.98 2.25
CA THR A 231 9.88 5.40 2.66
C THR A 231 8.89 4.25 2.56
N ILE A 232 7.86 4.30 3.37
CA ILE A 232 6.71 3.40 3.21
C ILE A 232 6.09 3.65 1.83
N ASN A 233 5.79 2.58 1.11
CA ASN A 233 5.24 2.56 -0.26
C ASN A 233 6.17 3.17 -1.33
N GLY A 234 7.38 3.60 -0.97
CA GLY A 234 8.28 4.31 -1.88
C GLY A 234 7.80 5.72 -2.24
N ILE A 235 6.95 6.35 -1.42
CA ILE A 235 6.47 7.72 -1.69
C ILE A 235 7.61 8.74 -1.59
N GLY A 236 7.50 9.87 -2.29
CA GLY A 236 8.48 10.94 -2.29
C GLY A 236 8.40 11.82 -3.52
N GLU A 237 9.36 12.72 -3.65
CA GLU A 237 9.48 13.61 -4.79
C GLU A 237 9.52 12.83 -6.13
N ARG A 238 8.88 13.37 -7.16
CA ARG A 238 8.83 12.84 -8.54
C ARG A 238 8.33 11.39 -8.60
N ALA A 239 9.23 10.41 -8.85
CA ALA A 239 8.89 8.98 -8.90
C ALA A 239 8.95 8.29 -7.52
N GLY A 240 9.36 9.02 -6.48
CA GLY A 240 9.44 8.52 -5.12
C GLY A 240 10.83 8.08 -4.70
N ASN A 241 10.88 7.43 -3.55
CA ASN A 241 12.06 6.94 -2.87
C ASN A 241 12.20 5.41 -2.96
N CYS A 242 13.31 4.91 -2.49
CA CYS A 242 13.49 3.49 -2.20
C CYS A 242 12.34 2.99 -1.30
N SER A 243 11.65 1.93 -1.72
CA SER A 243 10.53 1.34 -0.97
C SER A 243 11.03 0.52 0.21
N LEU A 244 10.61 0.88 1.43
CA LEU A 244 11.00 0.21 2.67
C LEU A 244 10.64 -1.28 2.64
N GLU A 245 9.45 -1.61 2.21
CA GLU A 245 8.94 -2.99 2.17
C GLU A 245 9.81 -3.87 1.28
N GLU A 246 10.24 -3.32 0.17
CA GLU A 246 10.99 -4.06 -0.84
C GLU A 246 12.42 -4.34 -0.38
N VAL A 247 13.13 -3.35 0.18
CA VAL A 247 14.50 -3.58 0.69
C VAL A 247 14.49 -4.50 1.90
N VAL A 248 13.54 -4.35 2.83
CA VAL A 248 13.42 -5.20 4.02
C VAL A 248 13.13 -6.64 3.63
N MET A 249 12.17 -6.87 2.74
CA MET A 249 11.83 -8.22 2.30
C MET A 249 12.91 -8.84 1.41
N ALA A 250 13.63 -8.05 0.61
CA ALA A 250 14.79 -8.54 -0.13
C ALA A 250 15.88 -9.05 0.83
N LEU A 251 16.23 -8.29 1.86
CA LEU A 251 17.20 -8.70 2.87
C LEU A 251 16.74 -9.96 3.64
N ALA A 252 15.47 -10.02 4.03
CA ALA A 252 14.90 -11.15 4.74
C ALA A 252 14.83 -12.43 3.87
N THR A 253 14.31 -12.32 2.66
CA THR A 253 14.11 -13.45 1.74
C THR A 253 15.45 -13.99 1.21
N ARG A 254 16.42 -13.12 0.99
CA ARG A 254 17.74 -13.46 0.48
C ARG A 254 18.82 -13.42 1.56
N ALA A 255 18.45 -13.76 2.82
CA ALA A 255 19.34 -13.75 3.97
C ALA A 255 20.64 -14.57 3.74
N ALA A 256 20.57 -15.68 3.01
CA ALA A 256 21.75 -16.49 2.67
C ALA A 256 22.74 -15.76 1.72
N PHE A 257 22.26 -14.81 0.92
CA PHE A 257 23.10 -14.00 0.02
C PHE A 257 23.70 -12.79 0.74
N PHE A 258 22.85 -12.01 1.44
CA PHE A 258 23.29 -10.78 2.09
C PHE A 258 24.05 -11.03 3.40
N ASN A 259 23.69 -12.08 4.13
CA ASN A 259 24.17 -12.34 5.50
C ASN A 259 23.99 -11.13 6.44
N LEU A 260 22.91 -10.39 6.27
CA LEU A 260 22.57 -9.17 6.99
C LEU A 260 21.13 -9.24 7.49
N LYS A 261 20.83 -8.52 8.56
CA LYS A 261 19.49 -8.47 9.18
C LYS A 261 19.03 -7.02 9.37
N THR A 262 17.73 -6.82 9.46
CA THR A 262 17.10 -5.60 9.96
C THR A 262 16.36 -5.88 11.26
N ASN A 263 15.96 -4.84 11.97
CA ASN A 263 15.10 -4.97 13.16
C ASN A 263 13.60 -4.90 12.81
N VAL A 264 13.28 -4.68 11.55
CA VAL A 264 11.90 -4.49 11.12
C VAL A 264 11.07 -5.74 11.37
N ASN A 265 9.93 -5.57 12.04
CA ASN A 265 8.91 -6.59 12.17
C ASN A 265 8.11 -6.68 10.86
N THR A 266 8.49 -7.58 9.98
CA THR A 266 7.92 -7.70 8.64
C THR A 266 6.40 -7.90 8.64
N SER A 267 5.82 -8.54 9.67
CA SER A 267 4.37 -8.73 9.79
C SER A 267 3.59 -7.41 9.99
N ARG A 268 4.27 -6.28 10.19
CA ARG A 268 3.68 -4.95 10.27
C ARG A 268 3.78 -4.16 8.96
N LEU A 269 4.45 -4.68 7.93
CA LEU A 269 4.64 -3.99 6.66
C LEU A 269 3.31 -3.64 5.99
N TYR A 270 2.44 -4.63 5.77
CA TYR A 270 1.15 -4.40 5.11
C TYR A 270 0.23 -3.44 5.89
N PRO A 271 0.00 -3.61 7.21
CA PRO A 271 -0.80 -2.65 7.97
C PRO A 271 -0.26 -1.22 7.93
N THR A 272 1.07 -1.03 8.04
CA THR A 272 1.71 0.30 7.99
C THR A 272 1.57 0.92 6.60
N SER A 273 1.80 0.13 5.55
CA SER A 273 1.60 0.54 4.15
C SER A 273 0.17 1.05 3.90
N ARG A 274 -0.85 0.31 4.37
CA ARG A 274 -2.26 0.71 4.23
C ARG A 274 -2.59 1.97 5.04
N LEU A 275 -2.01 2.12 6.23
CA LEU A 275 -2.17 3.33 7.03
C LEU A 275 -1.64 4.56 6.29
N VAL A 276 -0.42 4.51 5.77
CA VAL A 276 0.20 5.63 5.02
C VAL A 276 -0.62 5.94 3.76
N SER A 277 -1.00 4.91 2.98
CA SER A 277 -1.86 5.10 1.81
C SER A 277 -3.21 5.76 2.15
N SER A 278 -3.83 5.38 3.27
CA SER A 278 -5.10 5.96 3.73
C SER A 278 -4.96 7.42 4.16
N ILE A 279 -3.84 7.77 4.81
CA ILE A 279 -3.59 9.12 5.30
C ILE A 279 -3.21 10.06 4.15
N THR A 280 -2.31 9.63 3.27
CA THR A 280 -1.82 10.46 2.15
C THR A 280 -2.79 10.50 0.96
N GLY A 281 -3.76 9.58 0.90
CA GLY A 281 -4.64 9.43 -0.24
C GLY A 281 -3.95 8.84 -1.49
N MET A 282 -2.67 8.48 -1.41
CA MET A 282 -1.92 7.88 -2.52
C MET A 282 -2.22 6.37 -2.60
N PRO A 283 -2.88 5.89 -3.67
CA PRO A 283 -3.25 4.49 -3.78
C PRO A 283 -2.03 3.61 -4.04
N ILE A 284 -2.03 2.42 -3.45
CA ILE A 284 -1.01 1.41 -3.71
C ILE A 284 -1.38 0.70 -5.03
N PRO A 285 -0.50 0.67 -6.04
CA PRO A 285 -0.73 -0.10 -7.25
C PRO A 285 -0.98 -1.58 -6.92
N ARG A 286 -1.96 -2.20 -7.57
CA ARG A 286 -2.31 -3.61 -7.31
C ARG A 286 -1.13 -4.58 -7.50
N ASN A 287 -0.22 -4.25 -8.41
CA ASN A 287 1.00 -5.03 -8.71
C ASN A 287 2.24 -4.54 -7.94
N LYS A 288 2.10 -3.65 -6.93
CA LYS A 288 3.23 -3.23 -6.10
C LYS A 288 3.88 -4.46 -5.46
N ALA A 289 5.19 -4.55 -5.56
CA ALA A 289 5.92 -5.65 -4.94
C ALA A 289 5.64 -5.70 -3.42
N VAL A 290 5.63 -6.88 -2.85
CA VAL A 290 5.46 -7.18 -1.41
C VAL A 290 4.07 -6.88 -0.85
N ILE A 291 3.47 -5.72 -1.12
CA ILE A 291 2.27 -5.21 -0.43
C ILE A 291 1.08 -4.93 -1.35
N GLY A 292 1.25 -5.07 -2.66
CA GLY A 292 0.15 -4.93 -3.62
C GLY A 292 -0.86 -6.08 -3.50
N GLU A 293 -2.11 -5.83 -3.86
CA GLU A 293 -3.18 -6.84 -3.80
C GLU A 293 -2.86 -8.11 -4.62
N ASN A 294 -2.12 -7.94 -5.73
CA ASN A 294 -1.73 -9.05 -6.61
C ASN A 294 -0.43 -9.75 -6.19
N ALA A 295 0.29 -9.23 -5.17
CA ALA A 295 1.58 -9.81 -4.77
C ALA A 295 1.49 -11.28 -4.33
N PHE A 296 0.31 -11.71 -3.85
CA PHE A 296 0.02 -13.07 -3.40
C PHE A 296 -1.22 -13.65 -4.09
N ALA A 297 -1.55 -13.16 -5.30
CA ALA A 297 -2.70 -13.61 -6.08
C ALA A 297 -2.24 -14.39 -7.31
N HIS A 298 -2.82 -15.56 -7.54
CA HIS A 298 -2.49 -16.43 -8.67
C HIS A 298 -3.76 -16.73 -9.47
N GLU A 299 -3.78 -16.32 -10.76
CA GLU A 299 -4.89 -16.59 -11.67
C GLU A 299 -4.55 -17.69 -12.69
N ALA A 300 -3.30 -17.76 -13.15
CA ALA A 300 -2.88 -18.71 -14.18
C ALA A 300 -2.97 -20.16 -13.67
N GLY A 301 -3.63 -21.04 -14.43
CA GLY A 301 -3.87 -22.44 -14.04
C GLY A 301 -2.59 -23.23 -13.76
N ILE A 302 -1.49 -22.97 -14.49
CA ILE A 302 -0.19 -23.61 -14.25
C ILE A 302 0.35 -23.18 -12.88
N HIS A 303 0.26 -21.90 -12.53
CA HIS A 303 0.69 -21.37 -11.23
C HIS A 303 -0.17 -21.94 -10.10
N GLN A 304 -1.50 -21.93 -10.28
CA GLN A 304 -2.44 -22.50 -9.30
C GLN A 304 -2.17 -23.97 -9.03
N HIS A 305 -1.89 -24.75 -10.09
CA HIS A 305 -1.53 -26.17 -9.94
C HIS A 305 -0.24 -26.35 -9.14
N GLY A 306 0.81 -25.57 -9.45
CA GLY A 306 2.07 -25.59 -8.72
C GLY A 306 1.87 -25.25 -7.24
N MET A 307 1.12 -24.19 -6.95
CA MET A 307 0.80 -23.72 -5.60
C MET A 307 0.06 -24.77 -4.76
N LEU A 308 -0.89 -25.50 -5.36
CA LEU A 308 -1.63 -26.57 -4.68
C LEU A 308 -0.72 -27.78 -4.33
N GLN A 309 0.32 -28.02 -5.12
CA GLN A 309 1.32 -29.05 -4.82
C GLN A 309 2.32 -28.60 -3.76
N ASN A 310 2.88 -27.40 -3.93
CA ASN A 310 3.79 -26.76 -2.99
C ASN A 310 3.84 -25.26 -3.25
N ARG A 311 3.51 -24.44 -2.25
CA ARG A 311 3.49 -22.98 -2.34
C ARG A 311 4.83 -22.38 -2.81
N THR A 312 5.95 -22.97 -2.40
CA THR A 312 7.29 -22.49 -2.78
C THR A 312 7.62 -22.60 -4.26
N THR A 313 6.75 -23.26 -5.08
CA THR A 313 6.92 -23.29 -6.53
C THR A 313 6.80 -21.92 -7.18
N TYR A 314 5.98 -21.01 -6.60
CA TYR A 314 5.73 -19.68 -7.13
C TYR A 314 5.73 -18.57 -6.06
N GLU A 315 5.84 -18.89 -4.79
CA GLU A 315 5.93 -17.91 -3.70
C GLU A 315 7.32 -17.97 -3.03
N ILE A 316 8.02 -16.84 -3.01
CA ILE A 316 9.32 -16.67 -2.33
C ILE A 316 9.16 -16.17 -0.88
N MET A 317 7.96 -15.73 -0.51
CA MET A 317 7.56 -15.27 0.82
C MET A 317 6.08 -15.63 1.03
N LYS A 318 5.65 -15.71 2.28
CA LYS A 318 4.25 -15.99 2.63
C LYS A 318 3.49 -14.70 2.90
N PRO A 319 2.17 -14.63 2.65
CA PRO A 319 1.35 -13.46 3.02
C PRO A 319 1.51 -13.07 4.48
N GLU A 320 1.58 -14.05 5.38
CA GLU A 320 1.72 -13.86 6.81
C GLU A 320 3.05 -13.17 7.18
N ASP A 321 4.11 -13.37 6.39
CA ASP A 321 5.42 -12.75 6.62
C ASP A 321 5.35 -11.21 6.52
N VAL A 322 4.37 -10.68 5.78
CA VAL A 322 4.16 -9.24 5.61
C VAL A 322 2.90 -8.71 6.32
N GLY A 323 2.20 -9.58 7.06
CA GLY A 323 1.00 -9.21 7.82
C GLY A 323 -0.33 -9.34 7.08
N LEU A 324 -0.35 -10.06 5.97
CA LEU A 324 -1.57 -10.48 5.28
C LEU A 324 -2.06 -11.83 5.83
N THR A 325 -3.38 -11.98 5.99
CA THR A 325 -3.95 -13.18 6.60
C THR A 325 -4.11 -14.36 5.65
N ARG A 326 -4.16 -14.14 4.33
CA ARG A 326 -4.33 -15.20 3.30
C ARG A 326 -3.82 -14.76 1.93
N SER A 327 -3.32 -15.73 1.13
CA SER A 327 -3.23 -15.60 -0.33
C SER A 327 -4.59 -15.87 -0.96
N SER A 328 -4.94 -15.13 -2.02
CA SER A 328 -6.18 -15.35 -2.76
C SER A 328 -5.91 -16.11 -4.06
N LEU A 329 -6.56 -17.27 -4.23
CA LEU A 329 -6.70 -17.89 -5.55
C LEU A 329 -7.79 -17.11 -6.30
N VAL A 330 -7.38 -16.23 -7.17
CA VAL A 330 -8.31 -15.48 -8.04
C VAL A 330 -8.68 -16.39 -9.21
N LEU A 331 -9.96 -16.75 -9.32
CA LEU A 331 -10.45 -17.50 -10.47
C LEU A 331 -10.81 -16.55 -11.61
N GLY A 332 -10.26 -16.83 -12.81
CA GLY A 332 -10.46 -16.05 -14.02
C GLY A 332 -10.29 -16.90 -15.28
N LYS A 333 -10.24 -16.24 -16.43
CA LYS A 333 -10.14 -16.94 -17.74
C LYS A 333 -8.92 -17.85 -17.89
N HIS A 334 -7.85 -17.61 -17.12
CA HIS A 334 -6.62 -18.40 -17.12
C HIS A 334 -6.61 -19.53 -16.10
N SER A 335 -7.62 -19.59 -15.21
CA SER A 335 -7.71 -20.65 -14.19
C SER A 335 -7.98 -22.01 -14.81
N GLY A 336 -7.28 -23.03 -14.29
CA GLY A 336 -7.44 -24.41 -14.70
C GLY A 336 -8.62 -25.11 -13.99
N ARG A 337 -9.09 -26.24 -14.57
CA ARG A 337 -10.18 -27.05 -14.03
C ARG A 337 -9.95 -27.52 -12.59
N HIS A 338 -8.69 -27.78 -12.22
CA HIS A 338 -8.36 -28.25 -10.87
C HIS A 338 -8.59 -27.16 -9.80
N ALA A 339 -8.11 -25.95 -10.06
CA ALA A 339 -8.34 -24.81 -9.16
C ALA A 339 -9.83 -24.48 -9.03
N PHE A 340 -10.59 -24.58 -10.14
CA PHE A 340 -12.04 -24.40 -10.12
C PHE A 340 -12.73 -25.48 -9.29
N ARG A 341 -12.33 -26.76 -9.41
CA ARG A 341 -12.86 -27.86 -8.60
C ARG A 341 -12.65 -27.62 -7.10
N GLU A 342 -11.43 -27.23 -6.70
CA GLU A 342 -11.12 -26.98 -5.29
C GLU A 342 -11.97 -25.82 -4.76
N ARG A 343 -12.14 -24.74 -5.54
CA ARG A 343 -12.99 -23.62 -5.13
C ARG A 343 -14.46 -24.00 -5.00
N VAL A 344 -14.97 -24.80 -5.93
CA VAL A 344 -16.35 -25.34 -5.87
C VAL A 344 -16.55 -26.16 -4.59
N LYS A 345 -15.57 -26.99 -4.19
CA LYS A 345 -15.60 -27.74 -2.93
C LYS A 345 -15.56 -26.83 -1.71
N GLU A 346 -14.69 -25.81 -1.69
CA GLU A 346 -14.63 -24.82 -0.62
C GLU A 346 -15.97 -24.08 -0.43
N LEU A 347 -16.68 -23.84 -1.53
CA LEU A 347 -18.02 -23.27 -1.52
C LEU A 347 -19.12 -24.27 -1.08
N GLY A 348 -18.73 -25.51 -0.77
CA GLY A 348 -19.63 -26.54 -0.23
C GLY A 348 -20.42 -27.32 -1.30
N PHE A 349 -19.98 -27.32 -2.56
CA PHE A 349 -20.61 -28.09 -3.63
C PHE A 349 -19.77 -29.32 -3.97
N GLU A 350 -20.44 -30.46 -4.08
CA GLU A 350 -19.88 -31.70 -4.60
C GLU A 350 -20.47 -31.94 -5.99
N LEU A 351 -19.62 -31.94 -7.02
CA LEU A 351 -19.99 -32.18 -8.40
C LEU A 351 -19.26 -33.43 -8.89
N ASP A 352 -19.95 -34.27 -9.67
CA ASP A 352 -19.27 -35.31 -10.40
C ASP A 352 -18.44 -34.75 -11.57
N ASP A 353 -17.66 -35.60 -12.25
CA ASP A 353 -16.78 -35.15 -13.33
C ASP A 353 -17.52 -34.59 -14.55
N GLN A 354 -18.74 -35.06 -14.83
CA GLN A 354 -19.54 -34.58 -15.95
C GLN A 354 -20.17 -33.23 -15.64
N GLU A 355 -20.73 -33.10 -14.45
CA GLU A 355 -21.27 -31.85 -13.93
C GLU A 355 -20.19 -30.78 -13.83
N LEU A 356 -19.03 -31.13 -13.26
CA LEU A 356 -17.89 -30.22 -13.16
C LEU A 356 -17.42 -29.72 -14.52
N ASN A 357 -17.35 -30.58 -15.54
CA ASN A 357 -16.97 -30.17 -16.89
C ASN A 357 -17.95 -29.14 -17.47
N ARG A 358 -19.25 -29.41 -17.36
CA ARG A 358 -20.29 -28.48 -17.85
C ARG A 358 -20.22 -27.13 -17.15
N VAL A 359 -20.13 -27.14 -15.81
CA VAL A 359 -20.02 -25.92 -15.00
C VAL A 359 -18.72 -25.17 -15.29
N PHE A 360 -17.64 -25.89 -15.56
CA PHE A 360 -16.36 -25.28 -15.91
C PHE A 360 -16.40 -24.59 -17.29
N GLU A 361 -17.07 -25.18 -18.30
CA GLU A 361 -17.30 -24.52 -19.60
C GLU A 361 -18.12 -23.22 -19.44
N GLU A 362 -19.18 -23.23 -18.64
CA GLU A 362 -19.96 -22.03 -18.34
C GLU A 362 -19.13 -20.98 -17.59
N PHE A 363 -18.30 -21.42 -16.64
CA PHE A 363 -17.36 -20.57 -15.93
C PHE A 363 -16.38 -19.90 -16.91
N LYS A 364 -15.80 -20.66 -17.86
CA LYS A 364 -14.88 -20.11 -18.87
C LYS A 364 -15.60 -19.09 -19.76
N ALA A 365 -16.79 -19.39 -20.22
CA ALA A 365 -17.60 -18.46 -21.02
C ALA A 365 -17.96 -17.17 -20.26
N LEU A 366 -18.18 -17.26 -18.95
CA LEU A 366 -18.41 -16.09 -18.11
C LEU A 366 -17.10 -15.30 -17.90
N ALA A 367 -15.98 -15.99 -17.67
CA ALA A 367 -14.65 -15.40 -17.47
C ALA A 367 -14.14 -14.63 -18.71
N ASP A 368 -14.57 -15.03 -19.90
CA ASP A 368 -14.26 -14.28 -21.13
C ASP A 368 -15.03 -12.94 -21.25
N ARG A 369 -16.15 -12.83 -20.55
CA ARG A 369 -17.04 -11.65 -20.61
C ARG A 369 -16.90 -10.74 -19.37
N LYS A 370 -16.36 -11.25 -18.27
CA LYS A 370 -16.33 -10.57 -16.99
C LYS A 370 -14.89 -10.49 -16.48
N LYS A 371 -14.40 -9.26 -16.25
CA LYS A 371 -13.02 -9.00 -15.85
C LYS A 371 -12.65 -9.61 -14.50
N GLU A 372 -13.58 -9.64 -13.56
CA GLU A 372 -13.41 -10.20 -12.21
C GLU A 372 -14.54 -11.15 -11.89
N LEU A 373 -14.22 -12.35 -11.42
CA LEU A 373 -15.19 -13.36 -11.00
C LEU A 373 -15.14 -13.54 -9.49
N PHE A 374 -16.30 -13.66 -8.89
CA PHE A 374 -16.47 -13.81 -7.45
C PHE A 374 -17.12 -15.15 -7.13
N ASP A 375 -17.00 -15.59 -5.89
CA ASP A 375 -17.61 -16.83 -5.40
C ASP A 375 -19.10 -16.94 -5.75
N GLY A 376 -19.82 -15.82 -5.60
CA GLY A 376 -21.24 -15.79 -5.97
C GLY A 376 -21.52 -16.01 -7.48
N ASP A 377 -20.54 -15.76 -8.36
CA ASP A 377 -20.67 -16.10 -9.79
C ASP A 377 -20.53 -17.61 -10.01
N ILE A 378 -19.60 -18.22 -9.29
CA ILE A 378 -19.37 -19.67 -9.33
C ILE A 378 -20.59 -20.39 -8.74
N GLU A 379 -21.08 -19.96 -7.58
CA GLU A 379 -22.30 -20.49 -6.97
C GLU A 379 -23.50 -20.40 -7.92
N ALA A 380 -23.67 -19.26 -8.61
CA ALA A 380 -24.74 -19.07 -9.58
C ALA A 380 -24.65 -20.02 -10.80
N ILE A 381 -23.43 -20.30 -11.29
CA ILE A 381 -23.23 -21.25 -12.37
C ILE A 381 -23.55 -22.67 -11.90
N VAL A 382 -23.03 -23.07 -10.74
CA VAL A 382 -23.27 -24.39 -10.14
C VAL A 382 -24.77 -24.62 -9.88
N LEU A 383 -25.45 -23.64 -9.31
CA LEU A 383 -26.88 -23.71 -9.02
C LEU A 383 -27.74 -23.73 -10.27
N ARG A 384 -27.36 -23.01 -11.33
CA ARG A 384 -28.02 -23.07 -12.65
C ARG A 384 -27.83 -24.43 -13.34
N ALA A 385 -26.67 -25.02 -13.21
CA ALA A 385 -26.38 -26.33 -13.80
C ALA A 385 -27.24 -27.45 -13.17
N GLY A 386 -27.66 -27.26 -11.91
CA GLY A 386 -28.63 -28.14 -11.22
C GLY A 386 -30.11 -27.80 -11.49
N SER A 387 -30.43 -26.64 -12.09
CA SER A 387 -31.79 -26.25 -12.44
C SER A 387 -31.81 -25.31 -13.65
N ALA A 388 -32.56 -25.66 -14.67
CA ALA A 388 -32.68 -24.91 -15.92
C ALA A 388 -33.59 -23.67 -15.79
N ALA A 389 -33.38 -22.80 -14.78
CA ALA A 389 -34.25 -21.63 -14.60
C ALA A 389 -33.48 -20.35 -14.28
N ALA A 390 -33.85 -19.26 -14.98
CA ALA A 390 -33.68 -17.91 -14.48
C ALA A 390 -34.18 -17.84 -13.02
N GLY A 391 -33.53 -17.00 -12.16
CA GLY A 391 -33.93 -16.90 -10.76
C GLY A 391 -35.42 -16.66 -10.57
N PRO A 392 -35.94 -16.88 -9.33
CA PRO A 392 -37.38 -16.90 -9.09
C PRO A 392 -38.08 -15.56 -9.40
N TRP A 393 -37.39 -14.44 -9.29
CA TRP A 393 -37.96 -13.11 -9.54
C TRP A 393 -37.45 -12.48 -10.84
N SER A 394 -38.36 -11.85 -11.60
CA SER A 394 -38.05 -11.01 -12.76
C SER A 394 -38.63 -9.61 -12.57
N LEU A 395 -37.88 -8.58 -13.02
CA LEU A 395 -38.32 -7.19 -13.02
C LEU A 395 -39.23 -6.94 -14.21
N GLU A 396 -40.49 -6.59 -13.97
CA GLU A 396 -41.46 -6.22 -15.02
C GLU A 396 -41.55 -4.72 -15.22
N HIS A 397 -41.50 -3.97 -14.10
CA HIS A 397 -41.62 -2.52 -14.15
C HIS A 397 -40.85 -1.89 -12.97
N LEU A 398 -40.18 -0.77 -13.24
CA LEU A 398 -39.53 0.08 -12.25
C LEU A 398 -39.76 1.53 -12.67
N ASP A 399 -40.49 2.27 -11.84
CA ASP A 399 -40.72 3.70 -12.00
C ASP A 399 -40.11 4.44 -10.80
N VAL A 400 -39.38 5.54 -11.04
CA VAL A 400 -38.74 6.31 -9.99
C VAL A 400 -38.90 7.79 -10.22
N GLU A 401 -39.58 8.43 -9.29
CA GLU A 401 -39.73 9.88 -9.23
C GLU A 401 -38.72 10.45 -8.22
N ALA A 402 -37.93 11.44 -8.64
CA ALA A 402 -36.98 12.12 -7.78
C ALA A 402 -37.04 13.63 -7.98
N HIS A 403 -37.09 14.36 -6.88
CA HIS A 403 -37.16 15.82 -6.88
C HIS A 403 -35.99 16.38 -6.07
N SER A 404 -35.33 17.41 -6.58
CA SER A 404 -34.23 18.08 -5.89
C SER A 404 -34.70 18.60 -4.53
N GLY A 405 -34.07 18.12 -3.45
CA GLY A 405 -34.34 18.53 -2.07
C GLY A 405 -35.55 17.86 -1.39
N ALA A 406 -36.27 16.93 -2.06
CA ALA A 406 -37.47 16.27 -1.51
C ALA A 406 -37.39 14.74 -1.42
N GLY A 407 -36.21 14.14 -1.68
CA GLY A 407 -36.03 12.67 -1.72
C GLY A 407 -36.52 12.05 -3.02
N ALA A 408 -36.68 10.74 -3.04
CA ALA A 408 -37.18 9.98 -4.18
C ALA A 408 -38.25 8.97 -3.76
N GLN A 409 -39.09 8.55 -4.71
CA GLN A 409 -40.07 7.51 -4.54
C GLN A 409 -39.96 6.53 -5.70
N ALA A 410 -39.93 5.22 -5.39
CA ALA A 410 -39.87 4.17 -6.39
C ALA A 410 -41.07 3.22 -6.30
N THR A 411 -41.62 2.86 -7.47
CA THR A 411 -42.62 1.81 -7.62
C THR A 411 -42.03 0.68 -8.42
N VAL A 412 -42.03 -0.56 -7.84
CA VAL A 412 -41.53 -1.73 -8.53
C VAL A 412 -42.64 -2.78 -8.69
N ARG A 413 -42.67 -3.43 -9.87
CA ARG A 413 -43.46 -4.64 -10.12
C ARG A 413 -42.54 -5.78 -10.48
N LEU A 414 -42.61 -6.83 -9.68
CA LEU A 414 -41.82 -8.06 -9.84
C LEU A 414 -42.76 -9.24 -10.10
N ARG A 415 -42.32 -10.17 -10.97
CA ARG A 415 -42.97 -11.46 -11.19
C ARG A 415 -42.13 -12.59 -10.68
N HIS A 416 -42.73 -13.45 -9.89
CA HIS A 416 -42.12 -14.71 -9.41
C HIS A 416 -42.47 -15.87 -10.33
N THR A 417 -41.61 -16.87 -10.44
CA THR A 417 -41.79 -18.06 -11.30
C THR A 417 -43.01 -18.92 -10.92
N ASP A 418 -43.54 -18.79 -9.71
CA ASP A 418 -44.76 -19.44 -9.28
C ASP A 418 -46.04 -18.69 -9.69
N GLY A 419 -45.93 -17.61 -10.46
CA GLY A 419 -47.01 -16.79 -10.99
C GLY A 419 -47.42 -15.61 -10.10
N ARG A 420 -46.86 -15.45 -8.90
CA ARG A 420 -47.13 -14.28 -8.03
C ARG A 420 -46.55 -13.01 -8.68
N VAL A 421 -47.33 -11.94 -8.56
CA VAL A 421 -46.88 -10.59 -8.91
C VAL A 421 -46.89 -9.76 -7.63
N ALA A 422 -45.75 -9.14 -7.34
CA ALA A 422 -45.56 -8.23 -6.21
C ALA A 422 -45.34 -6.80 -6.72
N GLU A 423 -46.22 -5.88 -6.32
CA GLU A 423 -46.07 -4.46 -6.59
C GLU A 423 -45.93 -3.71 -5.29
N ARG A 424 -44.86 -2.91 -5.16
CA ARG A 424 -44.54 -2.15 -3.94
C ARG A 424 -43.99 -0.79 -4.29
N GLN A 425 -44.28 0.15 -3.39
CA GLN A 425 -43.79 1.51 -3.45
C GLN A 425 -43.00 1.81 -2.18
N ALA A 426 -41.88 2.54 -2.31
CA ALA A 426 -41.07 2.94 -1.17
C ALA A 426 -40.43 4.31 -1.39
N PRO A 427 -40.33 5.13 -0.34
CA PRO A 427 -39.54 6.36 -0.36
C PRO A 427 -38.06 6.03 -0.10
N GLY A 428 -37.16 6.92 -0.58
CA GLY A 428 -35.72 6.83 -0.33
C GLY A 428 -35.06 8.20 -0.32
N ASP A 429 -33.85 8.25 0.22
CA ASP A 429 -33.03 9.47 0.23
C ASP A 429 -32.58 9.87 -1.19
N GLY A 430 -32.56 8.90 -2.11
CA GLY A 430 -32.28 9.08 -3.51
C GLY A 430 -32.88 7.97 -4.38
N PRO A 431 -32.79 8.10 -5.73
CA PRO A 431 -33.43 7.19 -6.68
C PRO A 431 -33.08 5.72 -6.50
N VAL A 432 -31.80 5.41 -6.26
CA VAL A 432 -31.31 4.04 -6.06
C VAL A 432 -31.79 3.47 -4.72
N ASP A 433 -31.75 4.27 -3.65
CA ASP A 433 -32.23 3.86 -2.33
C ASP A 433 -33.73 3.56 -2.33
N ALA A 434 -34.53 4.40 -2.99
CA ALA A 434 -35.96 4.16 -3.16
C ALA A 434 -36.24 2.86 -3.93
N ALA A 435 -35.53 2.62 -5.03
CA ALA A 435 -35.65 1.40 -5.83
C ALA A 435 -35.26 0.15 -5.00
N TYR A 436 -34.18 0.21 -4.24
CA TYR A 436 -33.76 -0.89 -3.39
C TYR A 436 -34.78 -1.23 -2.30
N LYS A 437 -35.29 -0.22 -1.59
CA LYS A 437 -36.34 -0.39 -0.58
C LYS A 437 -37.62 -1.02 -1.16
N ALA A 438 -38.04 -0.55 -2.35
CA ALA A 438 -39.21 -1.10 -3.03
C ALA A 438 -39.03 -2.58 -3.42
N ILE A 439 -37.83 -2.97 -3.94
CA ILE A 439 -37.50 -4.35 -4.29
C ILE A 439 -37.44 -5.24 -3.05
N VAL A 440 -36.79 -4.78 -1.97
CA VAL A 440 -36.72 -5.52 -0.70
C VAL A 440 -38.11 -5.74 -0.12
N LEU A 441 -38.99 -4.73 -0.13
CA LEU A 441 -40.37 -4.87 0.30
C LEU A 441 -41.18 -5.82 -0.58
N ALA A 442 -40.92 -5.86 -1.88
CA ALA A 442 -41.65 -6.73 -2.83
C ALA A 442 -41.24 -8.20 -2.67
N THR A 443 -39.98 -8.46 -2.39
CA THR A 443 -39.44 -9.82 -2.25
C THR A 443 -39.47 -10.35 -0.82
N GLY A 444 -39.47 -9.46 0.19
CA GLY A 444 -39.42 -9.83 1.61
C GLY A 444 -38.06 -10.34 2.07
N VAL A 445 -37.01 -10.19 1.26
CA VAL A 445 -35.65 -10.63 1.60
C VAL A 445 -34.93 -9.53 2.40
N SER A 446 -34.52 -9.86 3.63
CA SER A 446 -33.73 -8.93 4.45
C SER A 446 -32.25 -9.01 4.07
N LEU A 447 -31.64 -7.87 3.79
CA LEU A 447 -30.23 -7.76 3.40
C LEU A 447 -29.66 -6.38 3.76
N THR A 448 -28.32 -6.27 3.77
CA THR A 448 -27.62 -5.02 4.02
C THR A 448 -26.67 -4.73 2.86
N VAL A 449 -26.87 -3.60 2.18
CA VAL A 449 -25.97 -3.14 1.14
C VAL A 449 -24.69 -2.57 1.80
N ARG A 450 -23.53 -3.14 1.47
CA ARG A 450 -22.22 -2.73 1.99
C ARG A 450 -21.54 -1.72 1.09
N LYS A 451 -21.67 -1.90 -0.22
CA LYS A 451 -21.01 -1.07 -1.22
C LYS A 451 -21.83 -1.01 -2.49
N PHE A 452 -21.87 0.15 -3.11
CA PHE A 452 -22.47 0.39 -4.42
C PHE A 452 -21.49 1.16 -5.29
N GLU A 453 -21.26 0.70 -6.51
CA GLU A 453 -20.32 1.28 -7.48
C GLU A 453 -21.00 1.41 -8.83
N VAL A 454 -20.63 2.46 -9.56
CA VAL A 454 -21.09 2.71 -10.93
C VAL A 454 -19.87 2.92 -11.81
N HIS A 455 -19.78 2.17 -12.90
CA HIS A 455 -18.72 2.30 -13.89
C HIS A 455 -19.31 2.58 -15.27
N ALA A 456 -18.71 3.53 -16.00
CA ALA A 456 -19.05 3.73 -17.40
C ALA A 456 -18.50 2.56 -18.24
N VAL A 457 -19.35 1.94 -19.05
CA VAL A 457 -18.99 0.81 -19.93
C VAL A 457 -18.72 1.29 -21.35
N THR A 458 -19.49 2.30 -21.82
CA THR A 458 -19.33 2.91 -23.13
C THR A 458 -19.14 4.42 -23.00
N ILE A 459 -18.72 5.08 -24.08
CA ILE A 459 -18.51 6.54 -24.15
C ILE A 459 -19.63 7.16 -25.01
N GLY A 460 -20.15 8.30 -24.62
CA GLY A 460 -21.20 9.03 -25.36
C GLY A 460 -22.37 9.45 -24.49
N GLU A 461 -23.33 10.19 -25.06
CA GLU A 461 -24.53 10.68 -24.36
C GLU A 461 -25.49 9.54 -23.97
N ASP A 462 -25.43 8.42 -24.69
CA ASP A 462 -26.19 7.19 -24.48
C ASP A 462 -25.32 6.07 -23.82
N ALA A 463 -24.25 6.46 -23.11
CA ALA A 463 -23.35 5.54 -22.47
C ALA A 463 -24.08 4.58 -21.53
N GLN A 464 -23.72 3.30 -21.63
CA GLN A 464 -24.18 2.29 -20.70
C GLN A 464 -23.36 2.37 -19.42
N GLY A 465 -24.03 2.31 -18.27
CA GLY A 465 -23.42 2.21 -16.96
C GLY A 465 -23.57 0.81 -16.36
N GLU A 466 -22.51 0.26 -15.80
CA GLU A 466 -22.55 -0.93 -14.96
C GLU A 466 -22.80 -0.50 -13.52
N ALA A 467 -23.86 -1.03 -12.92
CA ALA A 467 -24.12 -0.93 -11.49
C ALA A 467 -23.64 -2.20 -10.82
N ILE A 468 -22.78 -2.05 -9.81
CA ILE A 468 -22.24 -3.15 -9.01
C ILE A 468 -22.63 -2.92 -7.56
N LEU A 469 -23.14 -3.95 -6.89
CA LEU A 469 -23.41 -3.86 -5.47
C LEU A 469 -22.88 -5.07 -4.71
N TYR A 470 -22.50 -4.83 -3.46
CA TYR A 470 -22.08 -5.84 -2.50
C TYR A 470 -23.07 -5.83 -1.34
N VAL A 471 -23.57 -7.01 -1.01
CA VAL A 471 -24.68 -7.19 -0.06
C VAL A 471 -24.34 -8.28 0.94
N ASP A 472 -24.66 -8.05 2.20
CA ASP A 472 -24.62 -9.08 3.24
C ASP A 472 -26.02 -9.60 3.57
N ASN A 473 -26.15 -10.92 3.61
CA ASN A 473 -27.32 -11.62 4.10
C ASN A 473 -26.89 -12.78 5.00
N ASN A 474 -27.31 -12.76 6.25
CA ASN A 474 -27.02 -13.80 7.26
C ASN A 474 -25.53 -14.18 7.36
N GLY A 475 -24.62 -13.18 7.31
CA GLY A 475 -23.18 -13.38 7.41
C GLY A 475 -22.50 -13.87 6.12
N ARG A 476 -23.21 -13.93 5.00
CA ARG A 476 -22.67 -14.19 3.67
C ARG A 476 -22.70 -12.92 2.84
N SER A 477 -21.61 -12.69 2.11
CA SER A 477 -21.50 -11.58 1.17
C SER A 477 -21.83 -12.04 -0.25
N TYR A 478 -22.66 -11.24 -0.93
CA TYR A 478 -23.07 -11.45 -2.32
C TYR A 478 -22.71 -10.23 -3.14
N ARG A 479 -22.34 -10.45 -4.41
CA ARG A 479 -22.15 -9.38 -5.39
C ARG A 479 -23.20 -9.52 -6.50
N GLY A 480 -23.87 -8.44 -6.85
CA GLY A 480 -24.71 -8.34 -8.04
C GLY A 480 -24.20 -7.29 -9.01
N SER A 481 -24.43 -7.49 -10.29
CA SER A 481 -24.13 -6.46 -11.30
C SER A 481 -25.10 -6.50 -12.46
N SER A 482 -25.36 -5.34 -13.03
CA SER A 482 -26.18 -5.22 -14.25
C SER A 482 -25.77 -3.98 -15.05
N ILE A 483 -25.99 -4.04 -16.36
CA ILE A 483 -25.64 -2.97 -17.30
C ILE A 483 -26.93 -2.45 -17.93
N SER A 484 -27.10 -1.13 -17.95
CA SER A 484 -28.19 -0.44 -18.64
C SER A 484 -27.78 0.99 -19.00
N THR A 485 -28.43 1.60 -19.98
CA THR A 485 -28.38 3.04 -20.19
C THR A 485 -29.08 3.81 -19.08
N ASN A 486 -30.00 3.16 -18.36
CA ASN A 486 -30.62 3.70 -17.14
C ASN A 486 -29.93 3.07 -15.91
N ILE A 487 -29.11 3.85 -15.21
CA ILE A 487 -28.33 3.36 -14.07
C ILE A 487 -29.20 2.93 -12.87
N ILE A 488 -30.40 3.50 -12.72
CA ILE A 488 -31.34 3.12 -11.66
C ILE A 488 -31.92 1.72 -11.96
N GLU A 489 -32.25 1.46 -13.23
CA GLU A 489 -32.67 0.14 -13.66
C GLU A 489 -31.54 -0.89 -13.51
N ALA A 490 -30.30 -0.53 -13.89
CA ALA A 490 -29.13 -1.37 -13.69
C ALA A 490 -28.95 -1.72 -12.20
N ALA A 491 -29.05 -0.74 -11.31
CA ALA A 491 -28.98 -0.95 -9.87
C ALA A 491 -30.08 -1.90 -9.35
N GLY A 492 -31.33 -1.68 -9.77
CA GLY A 492 -32.46 -2.53 -9.40
C GLY A 492 -32.31 -3.99 -9.88
N ARG A 493 -31.85 -4.20 -11.12
CA ARG A 493 -31.55 -5.53 -11.68
C ARG A 493 -30.39 -6.21 -10.96
N ALA A 494 -29.34 -5.48 -10.59
CA ALA A 494 -28.21 -5.99 -9.84
C ALA A 494 -28.64 -6.48 -8.43
N LEU A 495 -29.52 -5.72 -7.74
CA LEU A 495 -30.07 -6.16 -6.46
C LEU A 495 -30.97 -7.40 -6.62
N LEU A 496 -31.81 -7.44 -7.65
CA LEU A 496 -32.69 -8.57 -7.91
C LEU A 496 -31.92 -9.86 -8.22
N GLU A 497 -30.77 -9.73 -8.90
CA GLU A 497 -29.84 -10.85 -9.12
C GLU A 497 -29.36 -11.43 -7.77
N VAL A 498 -28.96 -10.59 -6.82
CA VAL A 498 -28.56 -11.04 -5.48
C VAL A 498 -29.71 -11.72 -4.74
N ILE A 499 -30.90 -11.13 -4.76
CA ILE A 499 -32.09 -11.68 -4.11
C ILE A 499 -32.44 -13.06 -4.69
N ASN A 500 -32.37 -13.22 -5.97
CA ASN A 500 -32.60 -14.48 -6.65
C ASN A 500 -31.59 -15.57 -6.20
N ARG A 501 -30.34 -15.20 -6.03
CA ARG A 501 -29.30 -16.11 -5.51
C ARG A 501 -29.56 -16.50 -4.05
N ILE A 502 -29.98 -15.55 -3.22
CA ILE A 502 -30.33 -15.80 -1.82
C ILE A 502 -31.50 -16.80 -1.73
N GLU A 503 -32.58 -16.60 -2.48
CA GLU A 503 -33.73 -17.52 -2.48
C GLU A 503 -33.40 -18.90 -3.02
N LEU A 504 -32.61 -19.02 -4.06
CA LEU A 504 -32.15 -20.30 -4.59
C LEU A 504 -31.31 -21.07 -3.56
N SER A 505 -30.40 -20.38 -2.87
CA SER A 505 -29.56 -20.99 -1.82
C SER A 505 -30.37 -21.49 -0.64
N GLN A 506 -31.44 -20.80 -0.27
CA GLN A 506 -32.36 -21.21 0.79
C GLN A 506 -33.19 -22.45 0.40
N LYS A 507 -33.68 -22.54 -0.83
CA LYS A 507 -34.46 -23.67 -1.35
C LYS A 507 -33.65 -24.97 -1.46
N THR A 508 -32.36 -24.89 -1.67
CA THR A 508 -31.48 -26.09 -1.79
C THR A 508 -31.06 -26.69 -0.44
N GLY A 509 -31.51 -26.15 0.70
CA GLY A 509 -31.29 -26.71 2.03
C GLY A 509 -29.85 -26.73 2.52
N ARG A 510 -28.94 -26.04 1.85
CA ARG A 510 -27.51 -25.93 2.20
C ARG A 510 -27.32 -24.84 3.25
N GLN A 511 -27.47 -25.17 4.52
CA GLN A 511 -26.85 -24.38 5.58
C GLN A 511 -25.34 -24.50 5.43
N ALA A 512 -24.67 -23.40 5.11
CA ALA A 512 -23.22 -23.33 5.12
C ALA A 512 -22.73 -23.71 6.51
N GLY A 513 -21.81 -24.68 6.56
CA GLY A 513 -21.07 -24.97 7.77
C GLY A 513 -20.43 -23.66 8.27
N SER A 514 -20.77 -23.29 9.49
CA SER A 514 -20.23 -22.09 10.14
C SER A 514 -18.72 -22.21 10.31
N THR A 515 -17.95 -21.58 9.48
CA THR A 515 -16.60 -21.17 9.86
C THR A 515 -16.76 -20.02 10.86
N ARG A 516 -16.66 -20.35 12.14
CA ARG A 516 -16.53 -19.37 13.21
C ARG A 516 -15.29 -18.53 12.93
N GLU A 517 -15.49 -17.27 12.56
CA GLU A 517 -14.47 -16.25 12.78
C GLU A 517 -14.28 -16.07 14.29
N PRO A 518 -13.05 -15.90 14.79
CA PRO A 518 -12.86 -15.50 16.17
C PRO A 518 -13.39 -14.07 16.31
N SER A 519 -14.39 -13.91 17.15
CA SER A 519 -14.95 -12.63 17.55
C SER A 519 -13.84 -11.71 18.10
N ALA A 520 -13.48 -10.67 17.38
CA ALA A 520 -12.81 -9.52 17.94
C ALA A 520 -13.82 -8.80 18.86
N GLN A 521 -13.73 -9.04 20.15
CA GLN A 521 -14.37 -8.22 21.17
C GLN A 521 -13.77 -6.82 21.11
N LEU A 522 -14.48 -5.90 20.47
CA LEU A 522 -14.31 -4.48 20.71
C LEU A 522 -14.82 -4.19 22.13
N ALA A 523 -13.88 -3.99 23.04
CA ALA A 523 -14.17 -3.41 24.35
C ALA A 523 -14.69 -1.99 24.13
N GLN A 524 -15.99 -1.80 24.36
CA GLN A 524 -16.56 -0.50 24.69
C GLN A 524 -16.02 -0.11 26.06
N SER A 525 -15.23 0.93 26.15
CA SER A 525 -15.07 1.71 27.36
C SER A 525 -15.56 3.10 27.10
N THR A 526 -16.71 3.38 27.70
CA THR A 526 -17.29 4.68 28.00
C THR A 526 -16.32 5.48 28.89
N ILE A 527 -15.99 6.65 28.53
CA ILE A 527 -15.89 7.98 29.14
C ILE A 527 -14.91 8.82 28.35
#